data_3d3341c90ecfa3b6a8cdd8e4433fa446
#
_entry.id   3d3341c90ecfa3b6a8cdd8e4433fa446
#
_cell.length_a   1.000
_cell.length_b   1.000
_cell.length_c   1.000
_cell.angle_alpha   90.00
_cell.angle_beta   90.00
_cell.angle_gamma   90.00
#
_symmetry.space_group_name_H-M   'P 1'
#
loop_
_entity.id
_entity.type
_entity.pdbx_description
1 polymer ?
#
loop_
_entity_poly.entity_id
_entity_poly.type
_entity_poly.pdbx_seq_one_letter_code
_entity_poly.pdbx_strand_id
1 'polypeptide(L)'
;MIRNCCMLVAGLLLHTQIFAQDKTAASRTGEDYTLSNGAVEAVFSGSGSFDIEKLVLNGKQVVGAGKNETPWILIYKGFQGENPELKPEHAVYRGVQVRDDARAKTLVFTWELTLDYSPVKYPVRMYVTLPDGGELLQWNIEADLPAGWLVTDLKFPNVVIERPEDGRIITTERS
;
A
#
# COMPACT_ATOMS: atom_id res chain seq x y z
N MET A 1 54.33 -10.73 -54.93
CA MET A 1 53.95 -9.62 -54.00
C MET A 1 52.51 -9.83 -53.58
N ILE A 2 52.27 -10.44 -52.43
CA ILE A 2 50.93 -10.71 -51.93
C ILE A 2 50.75 -9.84 -50.67
N ARG A 3 49.86 -8.85 -50.75
CA ARG A 3 49.54 -7.98 -49.60
C ARG A 3 48.40 -8.63 -48.80
N ASN A 4 48.76 -9.07 -47.60
CA ASN A 4 47.77 -9.53 -46.62
C ASN A 4 47.01 -8.33 -46.05
N CYS A 5 45.68 -8.30 -46.24
CA CYS A 5 44.78 -7.37 -45.66
C CYS A 5 44.20 -8.02 -44.38
N CYS A 6 44.71 -7.63 -43.21
CA CYS A 6 44.14 -8.01 -41.91
C CYS A 6 42.90 -7.14 -41.66
N MET A 7 41.70 -7.73 -41.79
CA MET A 7 40.47 -7.13 -41.29
C MET A 7 40.35 -7.36 -39.78
N LEU A 8 40.46 -6.28 -39.04
CA LEU A 8 40.20 -6.23 -37.59
C LEU A 8 38.67 -6.07 -37.39
N VAL A 9 37.99 -7.17 -37.04
CA VAL A 9 36.58 -7.11 -36.63
C VAL A 9 36.53 -6.75 -35.16
N ALA A 10 36.25 -5.48 -34.88
CA ALA A 10 35.97 -5.02 -33.52
C ALA A 10 34.54 -5.46 -33.16
N GLY A 11 34.41 -6.53 -32.42
CA GLY A 11 33.15 -7.00 -31.86
C GLY A 11 32.70 -6.01 -30.74
N LEU A 12 31.68 -5.23 -31.02
CA LEU A 12 31.00 -4.42 -30.04
C LEU A 12 30.17 -5.34 -29.13
N LEU A 13 30.71 -5.70 -27.97
CA LEU A 13 29.97 -6.37 -26.91
C LEU A 13 29.01 -5.37 -26.28
N LEU A 14 27.78 -5.33 -26.77
CA LEU A 14 26.67 -4.70 -26.09
C LEU A 14 26.41 -5.47 -24.78
N HIS A 15 26.93 -4.96 -23.68
CA HIS A 15 26.52 -5.39 -22.35
C HIS A 15 25.09 -4.88 -22.13
N THR A 16 24.10 -5.66 -22.48
CA THR A 16 22.74 -5.49 -21.93
C THR A 16 22.82 -5.82 -20.45
N GLN A 17 22.95 -4.80 -19.61
CA GLN A 17 22.68 -4.95 -18.18
C GLN A 17 21.19 -5.28 -18.06
N ILE A 18 20.90 -6.57 -17.95
CA ILE A 18 19.59 -7.03 -17.47
C ILE A 18 19.59 -6.62 -16.00
N PHE A 19 19.01 -5.47 -15.69
CA PHE A 19 18.65 -5.15 -14.32
C PHE A 19 17.66 -6.24 -13.89
N ALA A 20 18.12 -7.15 -13.03
CA ALA A 20 17.22 -8.05 -12.35
C ALA A 20 16.23 -7.16 -11.60
N GLN A 21 14.99 -7.16 -12.05
CA GLN A 21 13.93 -6.41 -11.40
C GLN A 21 13.79 -7.01 -10.00
N ASP A 22 14.10 -6.23 -8.96
CA ASP A 22 14.07 -6.70 -7.59
C ASP A 22 12.66 -7.19 -7.27
N LYS A 23 12.57 -8.50 -7.00
CA LYS A 23 11.29 -9.12 -6.65
C LYS A 23 10.82 -8.61 -5.31
N THR A 24 9.55 -8.30 -5.25
CA THR A 24 8.91 -7.95 -4.00
C THR A 24 8.80 -9.16 -3.09
N ALA A 25 9.24 -9.01 -1.86
CA ALA A 25 9.07 -9.97 -0.78
C ALA A 25 7.96 -9.51 0.16
N ALA A 26 7.17 -10.46 0.66
CA ALA A 26 6.28 -10.26 1.79
C ALA A 26 6.71 -11.21 2.90
N SER A 27 6.86 -10.71 4.11
CA SER A 27 7.22 -11.51 5.28
C SER A 27 6.37 -11.14 6.48
N ARG A 28 6.32 -12.04 7.46
CA ARG A 28 5.67 -11.81 8.75
C ARG A 28 6.64 -12.11 9.88
N THR A 29 6.75 -11.19 10.83
CA THR A 29 7.54 -11.37 12.04
C THR A 29 6.69 -11.01 13.25
N GLY A 30 6.28 -12.01 14.02
CA GLY A 30 5.30 -11.83 15.08
C GLY A 30 3.94 -11.39 14.52
N GLU A 31 3.53 -10.18 14.86
CA GLU A 31 2.30 -9.56 14.36
C GLU A 31 2.52 -8.59 13.21
N ASP A 32 3.79 -8.29 12.87
CA ASP A 32 4.13 -7.32 11.83
C ASP A 32 4.27 -7.97 10.46
N TYR A 33 3.80 -7.25 9.45
CA TYR A 33 3.88 -7.63 8.04
C TYR A 33 4.78 -6.66 7.29
N THR A 34 5.75 -7.19 6.57
CA THR A 34 6.70 -6.40 5.79
C THR A 34 6.50 -6.64 4.30
N LEU A 35 6.44 -5.55 3.53
CA LEU A 35 6.60 -5.55 2.08
C LEU A 35 7.93 -4.89 1.72
N SER A 36 8.74 -5.53 0.89
CA SER A 36 10.03 -4.94 0.48
C SER A 36 10.45 -5.39 -0.92
N ASN A 37 11.17 -4.52 -1.64
CA ASN A 37 11.75 -4.80 -2.96
C ASN A 37 13.06 -4.04 -3.22
N GLY A 38 13.81 -3.72 -2.17
CA GLY A 38 15.07 -2.97 -2.30
C GLY A 38 14.90 -1.44 -2.37
N ALA A 39 13.91 -0.93 -3.12
CA ALA A 39 13.59 0.50 -3.18
C ALA A 39 12.62 0.93 -2.07
N VAL A 40 11.70 0.04 -1.71
CA VAL A 40 10.66 0.27 -0.70
C VAL A 40 10.75 -0.80 0.38
N GLU A 41 10.68 -0.39 1.63
CA GLU A 41 10.45 -1.26 2.78
C GLU A 41 9.31 -0.65 3.61
N ALA A 42 8.21 -1.39 3.75
CA ALA A 42 7.06 -0.98 4.54
C ALA A 42 6.71 -2.06 5.56
N VAL A 43 6.64 -1.68 6.83
CA VAL A 43 6.27 -2.54 7.94
C VAL A 43 4.94 -2.07 8.50
N PHE A 44 3.99 -2.98 8.59
CA PHE A 44 2.64 -2.73 9.07
C PHE A 44 2.35 -3.61 10.28
N SER A 45 1.78 -3.02 11.31
CA SER A 45 1.23 -3.80 12.42
C SER A 45 0.01 -4.60 11.96
N GLY A 46 -0.05 -5.86 12.37
CA GLY A 46 -1.22 -6.73 12.20
C GLY A 46 -1.99 -6.95 13.50
N SER A 47 -1.57 -6.31 14.59
CA SER A 47 -2.21 -6.43 15.91
C SER A 47 -3.39 -5.46 16.03
N GLY A 48 -4.60 -5.98 16.16
CA GLY A 48 -5.81 -5.27 16.66
C GLY A 48 -6.19 -3.92 16.01
N SER A 49 -5.24 -3.13 15.62
CA SER A 49 -5.37 -1.88 14.88
C SER A 49 -4.31 -1.81 13.79
N PHE A 50 -4.66 -1.23 12.65
CA PHE A 50 -3.68 -0.94 11.62
C PHE A 50 -2.73 0.16 12.11
N ASP A 51 -1.43 -0.04 11.94
CA ASP A 51 -0.43 1.02 12.01
C ASP A 51 0.67 0.78 10.98
N ILE A 52 1.31 1.87 10.55
CA ILE A 52 2.53 1.81 9.74
C ILE A 52 3.71 2.01 10.69
N GLU A 53 4.34 0.92 11.06
CA GLU A 53 5.49 0.93 11.96
C GLU A 53 6.72 1.58 11.32
N LYS A 54 6.87 1.37 10.01
CA LYS A 54 8.02 1.87 9.26
C LYS A 54 7.68 1.98 7.77
N LEU A 55 8.12 3.06 7.16
CA LEU A 55 8.16 3.19 5.71
C LEU A 55 9.49 3.81 5.30
N VAL A 56 10.26 3.09 4.50
CA VAL A 56 11.52 3.53 3.92
C VAL A 56 11.37 3.58 2.41
N LEU A 57 11.73 4.69 1.80
CA LEU A 57 11.75 4.89 0.36
C LEU A 57 13.16 5.27 -0.06
N ASN A 58 13.78 4.45 -0.92
CA ASN A 58 15.16 4.67 -1.40
C ASN A 58 16.16 4.93 -0.26
N GLY A 59 16.07 4.12 0.81
CA GLY A 59 16.93 4.21 1.99
C GLY A 59 16.61 5.36 2.96
N LYS A 60 15.57 6.18 2.70
CA LYS A 60 15.13 7.25 3.60
C LYS A 60 13.85 6.85 4.32
N GLN A 61 13.86 6.90 5.65
CA GLN A 61 12.64 6.69 6.44
C GLN A 61 11.73 7.90 6.32
N VAL A 62 10.46 7.66 5.99
CA VAL A 62 9.43 8.70 5.79
C VAL A 62 8.24 8.56 6.73
N VAL A 63 8.09 7.40 7.38
CA VAL A 63 7.09 7.16 8.41
C VAL A 63 7.76 6.42 9.56
N GLY A 64 7.53 6.89 10.78
CA GLY A 64 7.93 6.22 12.01
C GLY A 64 6.71 5.69 12.77
N ALA A 65 6.96 4.80 13.75
CA ALA A 65 5.93 4.12 14.53
C ALA A 65 4.97 5.07 15.27
N GLY A 66 3.72 4.67 15.37
CA GLY A 66 2.78 5.17 16.39
C GLY A 66 1.96 6.41 16.03
N LYS A 67 1.61 6.63 14.74
CA LYS A 67 0.80 7.81 14.36
C LYS A 67 -0.30 7.56 13.31
N ASN A 68 -0.55 6.32 12.91
CA ASN A 68 -1.41 6.01 11.75
C ASN A 68 -2.59 5.10 12.07
N GLU A 69 -3.19 5.24 13.23
CA GLU A 69 -4.25 4.35 13.74
C GLU A 69 -5.56 4.40 12.93
N THR A 70 -5.76 5.45 12.12
CA THR A 70 -7.00 5.64 11.36
C THR A 70 -6.72 5.71 9.87
N PRO A 71 -6.42 4.56 9.20
CA PRO A 71 -5.98 4.54 7.80
C PRO A 71 -7.05 4.96 6.80
N TRP A 72 -8.32 4.93 7.20
CA TRP A 72 -9.44 5.32 6.36
C TRP A 72 -10.57 5.95 7.17
N ILE A 73 -11.27 6.90 6.56
CA ILE A 73 -12.49 7.49 7.08
C ILE A 73 -13.49 7.56 5.93
N LEU A 74 -14.64 6.88 6.09
CA LEU A 74 -15.76 6.94 5.16
C LEU A 74 -16.78 7.91 5.71
N ILE A 75 -17.16 8.91 4.94
CA ILE A 75 -18.25 9.81 5.25
C ILE A 75 -19.42 9.42 4.37
N TYR A 76 -20.57 9.13 4.96
CA TYR A 76 -21.71 8.65 4.21
C TYR A 76 -22.97 9.45 4.54
N LYS A 77 -23.90 9.43 3.63
CA LYS A 77 -25.23 9.99 3.82
C LYS A 77 -26.21 8.84 4.04
N GLY A 78 -26.73 8.72 5.24
CA GLY A 78 -27.79 7.78 5.57
C GLY A 78 -29.18 8.35 5.26
N PHE A 79 -30.22 7.56 5.55
CA PHE A 79 -31.61 7.95 5.32
C PHE A 79 -32.06 9.20 6.10
N GLN A 80 -31.37 9.59 7.16
CA GLN A 80 -31.71 10.70 8.03
C GLN A 80 -30.99 12.02 7.71
N GLY A 81 -30.18 12.05 6.65
CA GLY A 81 -29.54 13.28 6.18
C GLY A 81 -28.29 13.72 6.94
N GLU A 82 -27.90 13.00 7.97
CA GLU A 82 -26.62 13.21 8.66
C GLU A 82 -25.47 12.68 7.82
N ASN A 83 -24.27 13.23 8.02
CA ASN A 83 -23.03 12.76 7.40
C ASN A 83 -22.11 12.12 8.47
N PRO A 84 -22.47 10.95 9.03
CA PRO A 84 -21.64 10.30 10.03
C PRO A 84 -20.35 9.76 9.39
N GLU A 85 -19.30 9.71 10.20
CA GLU A 85 -18.03 9.12 9.84
C GLU A 85 -17.99 7.65 10.30
N LEU A 86 -17.53 6.77 9.43
CA LEU A 86 -17.10 5.42 9.78
C LEU A 86 -15.60 5.34 9.74
N LYS A 87 -15.03 4.75 10.78
CA LYS A 87 -13.58 4.58 10.98
C LYS A 87 -13.27 3.17 11.43
N PRO A 88 -12.00 2.71 11.39
CA PRO A 88 -11.61 1.40 11.90
C PRO A 88 -12.08 1.09 13.32
N GLU A 89 -12.16 2.10 14.19
CA GLU A 89 -12.64 1.97 15.58
C GLU A 89 -14.12 1.55 15.70
N HIS A 90 -14.92 1.79 14.64
CA HIS A 90 -16.33 1.38 14.56
C HIS A 90 -16.49 -0.04 13.97
N ALA A 91 -15.38 -0.74 13.72
CA ALA A 91 -15.37 -2.04 13.07
C ALA A 91 -14.54 -3.06 13.84
N VAL A 92 -14.85 -4.33 13.67
CA VAL A 92 -14.05 -5.43 14.21
C VAL A 92 -12.95 -5.75 13.21
N TYR A 93 -11.70 -5.58 13.62
CA TYR A 93 -10.55 -5.99 12.82
C TYR A 93 -10.49 -7.52 12.69
N ARG A 94 -10.28 -8.02 11.46
CA ARG A 94 -10.27 -9.45 11.12
C ARG A 94 -8.89 -9.98 10.73
N GLY A 95 -7.90 -9.10 10.66
CA GLY A 95 -6.52 -9.46 10.38
C GLY A 95 -6.06 -9.12 8.99
N VAL A 96 -4.88 -9.65 8.65
CA VAL A 96 -4.16 -9.42 7.39
C VAL A 96 -4.03 -10.72 6.63
N GLN A 97 -4.26 -10.66 5.33
CA GLN A 97 -3.93 -11.73 4.39
C GLN A 97 -2.85 -11.24 3.43
N VAL A 98 -1.88 -12.12 3.15
CA VAL A 98 -0.89 -11.88 2.11
C VAL A 98 -1.40 -12.51 0.81
N ARG A 99 -1.48 -11.72 -0.26
CA ARG A 99 -1.71 -12.20 -1.63
C ARG A 99 -0.40 -12.13 -2.40
N ASP A 100 -0.08 -13.25 -3.01
CA ASP A 100 1.14 -13.42 -3.80
C ASP A 100 0.78 -13.48 -5.29
N ASP A 101 0.86 -12.34 -5.94
CA ASP A 101 0.66 -12.25 -7.38
C ASP A 101 1.99 -12.38 -8.12
N ALA A 102 1.95 -12.76 -9.40
CA ALA A 102 3.15 -13.02 -10.21
C ALA A 102 4.13 -11.84 -10.31
N ARG A 103 3.66 -10.60 -10.11
CA ARG A 103 4.43 -9.36 -10.25
C ARG A 103 4.23 -8.37 -9.11
N ALA A 104 3.65 -8.79 -8.01
CA ALA A 104 3.37 -7.93 -6.87
C ALA A 104 3.11 -8.75 -5.62
N LYS A 105 3.27 -8.14 -4.46
CA LYS A 105 2.75 -8.64 -3.20
C LYS A 105 1.75 -7.66 -2.64
N THR A 106 0.64 -8.18 -2.11
CA THR A 106 -0.43 -7.36 -1.55
C THR A 106 -0.77 -7.81 -0.14
N LEU A 107 -0.80 -6.88 0.79
CA LEU A 107 -1.41 -7.07 2.11
C LEU A 107 -2.87 -6.64 2.04
N VAL A 108 -3.77 -7.51 2.50
CA VAL A 108 -5.21 -7.23 2.55
C VAL A 108 -5.62 -7.15 4.02
N PHE A 109 -5.85 -5.96 4.50
CA PHE A 109 -6.38 -5.69 5.84
C PHE A 109 -7.90 -5.73 5.77
N THR A 110 -8.54 -6.41 6.71
CA THR A 110 -9.99 -6.59 6.70
C THR A 110 -10.60 -6.15 8.03
N TRP A 111 -11.66 -5.36 7.94
CA TRP A 111 -12.54 -5.00 9.05
C TRP A 111 -13.97 -5.41 8.74
N GLU A 112 -14.76 -5.65 9.75
CA GLU A 112 -16.20 -5.89 9.65
C GLU A 112 -16.95 -4.83 10.45
N LEU A 113 -17.72 -4.01 9.74
CA LEU A 113 -18.67 -3.10 10.35
C LEU A 113 -19.92 -3.85 10.80
N THR A 114 -20.40 -3.55 11.99
CA THR A 114 -21.68 -4.02 12.51
C THR A 114 -22.54 -2.78 12.79
N LEU A 115 -23.73 -2.78 12.26
CA LEU A 115 -24.70 -1.68 12.47
C LEU A 115 -25.77 -2.15 13.46
N ASP A 116 -26.12 -1.29 14.41
CA ASP A 116 -27.04 -1.64 15.50
C ASP A 116 -28.40 -2.18 15.04
N TYR A 117 -28.82 -1.77 13.84
CA TYR A 117 -30.11 -2.14 13.25
C TYR A 117 -30.02 -3.31 12.25
N SER A 118 -28.85 -3.88 12.03
CA SER A 118 -28.64 -4.94 11.04
C SER A 118 -27.75 -6.06 11.57
N PRO A 119 -28.19 -7.33 11.49
CA PRO A 119 -27.33 -8.47 11.81
C PRO A 119 -26.25 -8.73 10.73
N VAL A 120 -26.34 -8.03 9.60
CA VAL A 120 -25.41 -8.19 8.47
C VAL A 120 -24.10 -7.51 8.83
N LYS A 121 -23.02 -8.18 8.50
CA LYS A 121 -21.66 -7.64 8.61
C LYS A 121 -21.21 -7.10 7.27
N TYR A 122 -20.65 -5.91 7.29
CA TYR A 122 -20.23 -5.20 6.10
C TYR A 122 -18.70 -5.12 6.08
N PRO A 123 -18.04 -5.89 5.22
CA PRO A 123 -16.59 -5.89 5.16
C PRO A 123 -16.05 -4.59 4.54
N VAL A 124 -14.99 -4.06 5.16
CA VAL A 124 -14.11 -3.05 4.60
C VAL A 124 -12.74 -3.69 4.40
N ARG A 125 -12.20 -3.63 3.19
CA ARG A 125 -10.91 -4.22 2.82
C ARG A 125 -9.99 -3.13 2.29
N MET A 126 -8.82 -3.04 2.89
CA MET A 126 -7.75 -2.18 2.42
C MET A 126 -6.64 -3.03 1.82
N TYR A 127 -6.21 -2.66 0.64
CA TYR A 127 -5.16 -3.33 -0.10
C TYR A 127 -3.94 -2.43 -0.15
N VAL A 128 -2.80 -2.97 0.27
CA VAL A 128 -1.50 -2.32 0.13
C VAL A 128 -0.64 -3.20 -0.75
N THR A 129 -0.35 -2.73 -1.95
CA THR A 129 0.35 -3.50 -2.99
C THR A 129 1.70 -2.88 -3.29
N LEU A 130 2.73 -3.72 -3.31
CA LEU A 130 4.06 -3.36 -3.79
C LEU A 130 4.38 -4.17 -5.05
N PRO A 131 4.43 -3.54 -6.24
CA PRO A 131 4.85 -4.20 -7.47
C PRO A 131 6.33 -4.56 -7.46
N ASP A 132 6.71 -5.61 -8.21
CA ASP A 132 8.11 -5.94 -8.46
C ASP A 132 8.82 -4.77 -9.14
N GLY A 133 9.97 -4.37 -8.59
CA GLY A 133 10.72 -3.20 -9.06
C GLY A 133 9.97 -1.86 -8.95
N GLY A 134 8.82 -1.84 -8.27
CA GLY A 134 8.07 -0.61 -8.03
C GLY A 134 8.73 0.25 -6.94
N GLU A 135 8.67 1.56 -7.12
CA GLU A 135 9.18 2.56 -6.16
C GLU A 135 8.07 3.14 -5.27
N LEU A 136 6.83 2.70 -5.48
CA LEU A 136 5.65 3.24 -4.80
C LEU A 136 4.73 2.13 -4.29
N LEU A 137 4.21 2.30 -3.08
CA LEU A 137 3.08 1.53 -2.59
C LEU A 137 1.79 1.99 -3.28
N GLN A 138 1.02 1.02 -3.75
CA GLN A 138 -0.32 1.25 -4.29
C GLN A 138 -1.36 0.93 -3.22
N TRP A 139 -2.30 1.83 -3.04
CA TRP A 139 -3.35 1.72 -2.04
C TRP A 139 -4.70 1.63 -2.71
N ASN A 140 -5.54 0.70 -2.24
CA ASN A 140 -6.93 0.59 -2.65
C ASN A 140 -7.80 0.25 -1.44
N ILE A 141 -9.07 0.66 -1.48
CA ILE A 141 -10.05 0.34 -0.45
C ILE A 141 -11.36 -0.09 -1.10
N GLU A 142 -11.97 -1.12 -0.54
CA GLU A 142 -13.30 -1.61 -0.90
C GLU A 142 -14.14 -1.66 0.37
N ALA A 143 -15.36 -1.18 0.28
CA ALA A 143 -16.34 -1.25 1.37
C ALA A 143 -17.67 -1.73 0.81
N ASP A 144 -18.16 -2.84 1.36
CA ASP A 144 -19.52 -3.29 1.10
C ASP A 144 -20.43 -2.58 2.11
N LEU A 145 -21.26 -1.66 1.63
CA LEU A 145 -22.14 -0.87 2.49
C LEU A 145 -23.61 -1.25 2.26
N PRO A 146 -24.51 -0.97 3.21
CA PRO A 146 -25.93 -1.23 3.04
C PRO A 146 -26.50 -0.56 1.80
N ALA A 147 -27.47 -1.22 1.17
CA ALA A 147 -28.19 -0.61 0.05
C ALA A 147 -28.84 0.72 0.47
N GLY A 148 -28.68 1.73 -0.37
CA GLY A 148 -29.19 3.07 -0.13
C GLY A 148 -28.25 4.00 0.66
N TRP A 149 -27.10 3.50 1.10
CA TRP A 149 -26.06 4.36 1.64
C TRP A 149 -25.23 4.95 0.50
N LEU A 150 -24.96 6.24 0.61
CA LEU A 150 -24.13 6.95 -0.36
C LEU A 150 -22.86 7.43 0.34
N VAL A 151 -21.71 6.97 -0.09
CA VAL A 151 -20.44 7.55 0.34
C VAL A 151 -20.31 8.93 -0.28
N THR A 152 -20.20 9.94 0.54
CA THR A 152 -20.11 11.34 0.11
C THR A 152 -18.68 11.84 0.12
N ASP A 153 -17.82 11.23 0.96
CA ASP A 153 -16.40 11.56 1.02
C ASP A 153 -15.60 10.36 1.53
N LEU A 154 -14.32 10.29 1.16
CA LEU A 154 -13.40 9.25 1.55
C LEU A 154 -12.02 9.87 1.82
N LYS A 155 -11.56 9.81 3.07
CA LYS A 155 -10.17 10.13 3.41
C LYS A 155 -9.36 8.83 3.40
N PHE A 156 -8.55 8.65 2.34
CA PHE A 156 -7.77 7.42 2.13
C PHE A 156 -6.62 7.61 1.13
N PRO A 157 -5.42 7.04 1.35
CA PRO A 157 -4.97 6.58 2.66
C PRO A 157 -4.80 7.77 3.61
N ASN A 158 -5.27 7.61 4.85
CA ASN A 158 -5.08 8.62 5.88
C ASN A 158 -3.81 8.29 6.68
N VAL A 159 -2.67 8.74 6.18
CA VAL A 159 -1.34 8.41 6.68
C VAL A 159 -0.62 9.69 7.10
N VAL A 160 -0.08 9.69 8.30
CA VAL A 160 0.78 10.77 8.78
C VAL A 160 2.21 10.51 8.29
N ILE A 161 2.73 11.39 7.45
CA ILE A 161 4.07 11.33 6.91
C ILE A 161 4.94 12.33 7.66
N GLU A 162 6.04 11.86 8.22
CA GLU A 162 7.06 12.75 8.77
C GLU A 162 7.72 13.50 7.61
N ARG A 163 7.66 14.82 7.65
CA ARG A 163 8.30 15.64 6.63
C ARG A 163 9.82 15.50 6.76
N PRO A 164 10.51 14.94 5.76
CA PRO A 164 11.97 14.98 5.75
C PRO A 164 12.43 16.43 5.72
N GLU A 165 13.50 16.77 6.42
CA GLU A 165 14.01 18.15 6.53
C GLU A 165 14.20 18.84 5.17
N ASP A 166 14.53 18.07 4.11
CA ASP A 166 14.75 18.53 2.74
C ASP A 166 13.64 18.09 1.76
N GLY A 167 12.53 17.53 2.24
CA GLY A 167 11.50 16.91 1.41
C GLY A 167 10.36 17.84 1.01
N ARG A 168 9.88 17.69 -0.23
CA ARG A 168 8.61 18.25 -0.70
C ARG A 168 7.57 17.12 -0.74
N ILE A 169 6.43 17.31 -0.10
CA ILE A 169 5.28 16.43 -0.26
C ILE A 169 4.50 16.94 -1.48
N ILE A 170 4.37 16.11 -2.50
CA ILE A 170 3.54 16.39 -3.66
C ILE A 170 2.28 15.56 -3.50
N THR A 171 1.15 16.22 -3.25
CA THR A 171 -0.16 15.57 -3.27
C THR A 171 -0.80 15.80 -4.63
N THR A 172 -1.28 14.73 -5.27
CA THR A 172 -2.12 14.85 -6.47
C THR A 172 -3.55 14.57 -6.05
N GLU A 173 -4.37 15.61 -5.96
CA GLU A 173 -5.81 15.47 -5.88
C GLU A 173 -6.33 15.16 -7.29
N ARG A 174 -7.03 14.04 -7.45
CA ARG A 174 -7.88 13.82 -8.62
C ARG A 174 -9.30 14.21 -8.23
N SER A 175 -9.74 15.34 -8.73
CA SER A 175 -11.15 15.73 -8.75
C SER A 175 -11.91 14.93 -9.79
#